data_2d944044c5dce07f0d892b9f6b16c589
#
_entry.id   2d944044c5dce07f0d892b9f6b16c589
#
_cell.length_a   1.000
_cell.length_b   1.000
_cell.length_c   1.000
_cell.angle_alpha   90.00
_cell.angle_beta   90.00
_cell.angle_gamma   90.00
#
_symmetry.space_group_name_H-M   'P 1'
#
loop_
_entity.id
_entity.type
_entity.pdbx_description
1 polymer ?
#
loop_
_entity_poly.entity_id
_entity_poly.type
_entity_poly.pdbx_seq_one_letter_code
_entity_poly.pdbx_strand_id
1 'polypeptide(L)'
;MADVKERGSVSMKRSMKLFERLLDTDVKADLLTLFHNNSNLSETSDGLARRVGRNPAEVYRELEDLVELGILRKVEMYSFGIDRDKEIQDAISKQLALGEIADSQTEVEHIATLPKISTGLEVLDKVLPSGMPQVSTVLILNDPGSGDESLIAHFVSKQIQEGKSTIYVTLDNFPANIRQITQTQITKENADWSSLTFVDCYSKTVGVESDEPHIEDPENLSAISIAISDIMNKTSVSLIVLDSFNTLIRKRGVRSAIEFLRVIVARARQAKCLCLVTMNRKAFHPAMVASAQDVVDGVIELRIEEGSEGIARSLRILKMVGTKHLTTWIPYDISDEGKFVLATKAP
;
A
#
# COMPACT_ATOMS: atom_id res chain seq x y z
N MET A 1 -3.38 28.52 -53.96
CA MET A 1 -4.65 28.43 -53.22
C MET A 1 -5.51 27.18 -53.54
N ALA A 2 -5.19 26.43 -54.58
CA ALA A 2 -5.90 25.18 -54.92
C ALA A 2 -5.51 23.97 -54.06
N ASP A 3 -4.26 23.87 -53.64
CA ASP A 3 -3.66 22.72 -52.94
C ASP A 3 -4.09 22.57 -51.47
N VAL A 4 -4.53 23.63 -50.80
CA VAL A 4 -5.04 23.64 -49.41
C VAL A 4 -6.50 23.16 -49.34
N LYS A 5 -7.29 23.41 -50.39
CA LYS A 5 -8.69 22.96 -50.48
C LYS A 5 -8.82 21.44 -50.76
N GLU A 6 -7.89 20.87 -51.51
CA GLU A 6 -7.91 19.41 -51.80
C GLU A 6 -7.50 18.57 -50.58
N ARG A 7 -6.49 19.01 -49.81
CA ARG A 7 -6.07 18.34 -48.55
C ARG A 7 -7.18 18.37 -47.50
N GLY A 8 -7.91 19.47 -47.38
CA GLY A 8 -9.06 19.56 -46.45
C GLY A 8 -10.21 18.63 -46.83
N SER A 9 -10.50 18.48 -48.13
CA SER A 9 -11.56 17.61 -48.64
C SER A 9 -11.24 16.12 -48.48
N VAL A 10 -9.99 15.72 -48.65
CA VAL A 10 -9.53 14.33 -48.45
C VAL A 10 -9.51 13.95 -46.96
N SER A 11 -9.09 14.87 -46.09
CA SER A 11 -9.13 14.68 -44.63
C SER A 11 -10.56 14.53 -44.11
N MET A 12 -11.48 15.39 -44.58
CA MET A 12 -12.88 15.36 -44.17
C MET A 12 -13.63 14.12 -44.67
N LYS A 13 -13.33 13.61 -45.85
CA LYS A 13 -13.87 12.34 -46.37
C LYS A 13 -13.33 11.11 -45.62
N ARG A 14 -12.08 11.17 -45.17
CA ARG A 14 -11.46 10.11 -44.35
C ARG A 14 -12.07 10.05 -42.95
N SER A 15 -12.30 11.22 -42.35
CA SER A 15 -12.96 11.32 -41.03
C SER A 15 -14.42 10.84 -41.08
N MET A 16 -15.14 11.17 -42.16
CA MET A 16 -16.53 10.77 -42.33
C MET A 16 -16.68 9.25 -42.51
N LYS A 17 -15.79 8.62 -43.29
CA LYS A 17 -15.74 7.15 -43.42
C LYS A 17 -15.35 6.44 -42.14
N LEU A 18 -14.49 7.04 -41.31
CA LEU A 18 -14.17 6.51 -40.00
C LEU A 18 -15.38 6.56 -39.05
N PHE A 19 -16.13 7.67 -39.07
CA PHE A 19 -17.34 7.84 -38.26
C PHE A 19 -18.46 6.86 -38.67
N GLU A 20 -18.61 6.62 -39.94
CA GLU A 20 -19.57 5.63 -40.46
C GLU A 20 -19.25 4.22 -40.00
N ARG A 21 -17.96 3.82 -39.98
CA ARG A 21 -17.52 2.50 -39.46
C ARG A 21 -17.56 2.38 -37.94
N LEU A 22 -17.46 3.47 -37.19
CA LEU A 22 -17.51 3.46 -35.73
C LEU A 22 -18.91 3.26 -35.15
N LEU A 23 -19.94 3.58 -35.92
CA LEU A 23 -21.34 3.53 -35.49
C LEU A 23 -22.20 2.68 -36.42
N ASP A 24 -21.61 1.73 -37.17
CA ASP A 24 -22.32 0.89 -38.13
C ASP A 24 -23.15 -0.22 -37.48
N THR A 25 -22.87 -0.54 -36.21
CA THR A 25 -23.64 -1.52 -35.44
C THR A 25 -23.95 -1.00 -34.02
N ASP A 26 -25.13 -1.41 -33.49
CA ASP A 26 -25.50 -1.08 -32.11
C ASP A 26 -24.53 -1.68 -31.08
N VAL A 27 -23.95 -2.85 -31.36
CA VAL A 27 -22.97 -3.51 -30.50
C VAL A 27 -21.72 -2.65 -30.37
N LYS A 28 -21.24 -2.06 -31.47
CA LYS A 28 -20.08 -1.19 -31.49
C LYS A 28 -20.35 0.11 -30.71
N ALA A 29 -21.54 0.69 -30.87
CA ALA A 29 -21.97 1.86 -30.11
C ALA A 29 -22.01 1.57 -28.57
N ASP A 30 -22.57 0.42 -28.18
CA ASP A 30 -22.62 -0.02 -26.78
C ASP A 30 -21.19 -0.20 -26.20
N LEU A 31 -20.28 -0.83 -26.96
CA LEU A 31 -18.88 -1.03 -26.57
C LEU A 31 -18.13 0.29 -26.43
N LEU A 32 -18.26 1.20 -27.39
CA LEU A 32 -17.63 2.52 -27.34
C LEU A 32 -18.13 3.33 -26.15
N THR A 33 -19.43 3.28 -25.85
CA THR A 33 -20.02 3.92 -24.67
C THR A 33 -19.47 3.32 -23.37
N LEU A 34 -19.35 1.99 -23.31
CA LEU A 34 -18.79 1.30 -22.15
C LEU A 34 -17.33 1.71 -21.88
N PHE A 35 -16.49 1.73 -22.92
CA PHE A 35 -15.07 2.12 -22.79
C PHE A 35 -14.90 3.63 -22.53
N HIS A 36 -15.76 4.47 -23.13
CA HIS A 36 -15.73 5.91 -22.88
C HIS A 36 -16.04 6.24 -21.41
N ASN A 37 -17.04 5.57 -20.84
CA ASN A 37 -17.43 5.75 -19.45
C ASN A 37 -16.47 5.09 -18.46
N ASN A 38 -15.59 4.19 -18.93
CA ASN A 38 -14.64 3.43 -18.13
C ASN A 38 -13.28 3.37 -18.85
N SER A 39 -12.58 4.49 -18.93
CA SER A 39 -11.32 4.65 -19.70
C SER A 39 -10.19 3.68 -19.31
N ASN A 40 -10.22 3.11 -18.11
CA ASN A 40 -9.25 2.13 -17.62
C ASN A 40 -9.79 0.68 -17.66
N LEU A 41 -10.90 0.45 -18.36
CA LEU A 41 -11.50 -0.88 -18.46
C LEU A 41 -10.58 -1.81 -19.27
N SER A 42 -10.17 -2.91 -18.65
CA SER A 42 -9.50 -4.03 -19.30
C SER A 42 -10.28 -5.29 -18.94
N GLU A 43 -10.86 -5.95 -19.94
CA GLU A 43 -11.80 -7.05 -19.74
C GLU A 43 -11.69 -8.05 -20.90
N THR A 44 -12.12 -9.29 -20.70
CA THR A 44 -12.24 -10.29 -21.75
C THR A 44 -13.44 -10.01 -22.68
N SER A 45 -13.42 -10.53 -23.89
CA SER A 45 -14.57 -10.44 -24.83
C SER A 45 -15.85 -10.96 -24.22
N ASP A 46 -15.79 -12.08 -23.46
CA ASP A 46 -16.93 -12.65 -22.77
C ASP A 46 -17.42 -11.78 -21.60
N GLY A 47 -16.49 -11.13 -20.88
CA GLY A 47 -16.82 -10.16 -19.85
C GLY A 47 -17.51 -8.94 -20.41
N LEU A 48 -17.00 -8.41 -21.51
CA LEU A 48 -17.60 -7.28 -22.23
C LEU A 48 -18.99 -7.63 -22.78
N ALA A 49 -19.16 -8.84 -23.36
CA ALA A 49 -20.45 -9.32 -23.86
C ALA A 49 -21.53 -9.36 -22.75
N ARG A 50 -21.15 -9.84 -21.56
CA ARG A 50 -22.06 -9.83 -20.39
C ARG A 50 -22.42 -8.41 -19.94
N ARG A 51 -21.48 -7.47 -19.98
CA ARG A 51 -21.71 -6.07 -19.55
C ARG A 51 -22.62 -5.33 -20.50
N VAL A 52 -22.46 -5.52 -21.81
CA VAL A 52 -23.32 -4.88 -22.82
C VAL A 52 -24.60 -5.68 -23.11
N GLY A 53 -24.76 -6.89 -22.54
CA GLY A 53 -25.94 -7.73 -22.75
C GLY A 53 -26.10 -8.23 -24.19
N ARG A 54 -24.98 -8.49 -24.87
CA ARG A 54 -24.93 -8.90 -26.28
C ARG A 54 -24.32 -10.29 -26.46
N ASN A 55 -24.51 -10.86 -27.68
CA ASN A 55 -23.94 -12.16 -28.02
C ASN A 55 -22.40 -12.11 -28.05
N PRO A 56 -21.67 -13.02 -27.36
CA PRO A 56 -20.21 -13.03 -27.32
C PRO A 56 -19.55 -13.06 -28.71
N ALA A 57 -20.09 -13.79 -29.66
CA ALA A 57 -19.53 -13.90 -31.02
C ALA A 57 -19.69 -12.58 -31.82
N GLU A 58 -20.76 -11.82 -31.60
CA GLU A 58 -20.93 -10.50 -32.20
C GLU A 58 -19.97 -9.51 -31.55
N VAL A 59 -19.89 -9.49 -30.22
CA VAL A 59 -18.98 -8.61 -29.47
C VAL A 59 -17.53 -8.86 -29.86
N TYR A 60 -17.10 -10.12 -29.97
CA TYR A 60 -15.75 -10.44 -30.42
C TYR A 60 -15.42 -9.85 -31.79
N ARG A 61 -16.35 -9.96 -32.76
CA ARG A 61 -16.17 -9.41 -34.11
C ARG A 61 -16.00 -7.88 -34.08
N GLU A 62 -16.85 -7.19 -33.33
CA GLU A 62 -16.82 -5.74 -33.24
C GLU A 62 -15.58 -5.24 -32.47
N LEU A 63 -15.09 -6.00 -31.48
CA LEU A 63 -13.82 -5.70 -30.79
C LEU A 63 -12.62 -5.81 -31.72
N GLU A 64 -12.56 -6.84 -32.58
CA GLU A 64 -11.47 -6.98 -33.56
C GLU A 64 -11.51 -5.83 -34.59
N ASP A 65 -12.69 -5.39 -35.05
CA ASP A 65 -12.79 -4.23 -35.93
C ASP A 65 -12.38 -2.92 -35.24
N LEU A 66 -12.73 -2.71 -33.97
CA LEU A 66 -12.29 -1.55 -33.20
C LEU A 66 -10.77 -1.56 -32.95
N VAL A 67 -10.15 -2.72 -32.82
CA VAL A 67 -8.69 -2.88 -32.75
C VAL A 67 -8.04 -2.55 -34.10
N GLU A 68 -8.61 -3.04 -35.23
CA GLU A 68 -8.13 -2.72 -36.58
C GLU A 68 -8.22 -1.23 -36.89
N LEU A 69 -9.26 -0.56 -36.40
CA LEU A 69 -9.42 0.89 -36.50
C LEU A 69 -8.48 1.69 -35.59
N GLY A 70 -7.73 1.02 -34.72
CA GLY A 70 -6.80 1.63 -33.77
C GLY A 70 -7.49 2.35 -32.59
N ILE A 71 -8.78 2.11 -32.38
CA ILE A 71 -9.57 2.67 -31.27
C ILE A 71 -9.32 1.91 -29.98
N LEU A 72 -9.25 0.57 -30.07
CA LEU A 72 -8.90 -0.30 -28.96
C LEU A 72 -7.52 -0.91 -29.18
N ARG A 73 -6.88 -1.27 -28.10
CA ARG A 73 -5.63 -2.05 -28.11
C ARG A 73 -5.91 -3.42 -27.51
N LYS A 74 -5.67 -4.47 -28.30
CA LYS A 74 -5.71 -5.84 -27.81
C LYS A 74 -4.55 -6.06 -26.86
N VAL A 75 -4.84 -6.33 -25.59
CA VAL A 75 -3.85 -6.75 -24.61
C VAL A 75 -3.99 -8.25 -24.48
N GLU A 76 -2.96 -9.02 -24.86
CA GLU A 76 -2.93 -10.44 -24.60
C GLU A 76 -2.89 -10.65 -23.08
N MET A 77 -4.00 -11.04 -22.51
CA MET A 77 -4.03 -11.50 -21.13
C MET A 77 -3.60 -12.96 -21.13
N TYR A 78 -2.43 -13.22 -20.54
CA TYR A 78 -2.05 -14.58 -20.21
C TYR A 78 -2.92 -15.05 -19.06
N SER A 79 -3.87 -15.94 -19.32
CA SER A 79 -4.61 -16.65 -18.28
C SER A 79 -3.85 -17.92 -17.91
N PHE A 80 -3.71 -18.16 -16.60
CA PHE A 80 -3.25 -19.47 -16.12
C PHE A 80 -4.17 -20.56 -16.67
N GLY A 81 -3.58 -21.59 -17.32
CA GLY A 81 -4.34 -22.76 -17.74
C GLY A 81 -4.76 -23.56 -16.49
N ILE A 82 -6.05 -23.54 -16.19
CA ILE A 82 -6.65 -24.11 -14.97
C ILE A 82 -6.26 -25.61 -14.80
N ASP A 83 -6.09 -26.34 -15.89
CA ASP A 83 -5.74 -27.78 -15.83
C ASP A 83 -4.27 -28.03 -15.44
N ARG A 84 -3.35 -27.14 -15.83
CA ARG A 84 -1.95 -27.19 -15.39
C ARG A 84 -1.72 -26.52 -14.03
N ASP A 85 -2.57 -25.57 -13.68
CA ASP A 85 -2.52 -24.92 -12.37
C ASP A 85 -2.79 -25.93 -11.25
N LYS A 86 -3.70 -26.88 -11.46
CA LYS A 86 -3.99 -27.95 -10.50
C LYS A 86 -2.81 -28.92 -10.31
N GLU A 87 -2.10 -29.28 -11.40
CA GLU A 87 -0.89 -30.10 -11.32
C GLU A 87 0.28 -29.37 -10.66
N ILE A 88 0.41 -28.04 -10.91
CA ILE A 88 1.41 -27.20 -10.28
C ILE A 88 1.07 -26.93 -8.83
N GLN A 89 -0.19 -26.66 -8.49
CA GLN A 89 -0.70 -26.51 -7.13
C GLN A 89 -0.54 -27.81 -6.33
N ASP A 90 -0.84 -28.97 -6.93
CA ASP A 90 -0.63 -30.27 -6.31
C ASP A 90 0.88 -30.60 -6.14
N ALA A 91 1.73 -30.18 -7.06
CA ALA A 91 3.19 -30.34 -6.96
C ALA A 91 3.80 -29.37 -5.93
N ILE A 92 3.35 -28.11 -5.91
CA ILE A 92 3.74 -27.10 -4.92
C ILE A 92 3.21 -27.50 -3.54
N SER A 93 1.96 -27.94 -3.45
CA SER A 93 1.36 -28.41 -2.19
C SER A 93 2.04 -29.67 -1.66
N LYS A 94 2.50 -30.59 -2.54
CA LYS A 94 3.32 -31.73 -2.13
C LYS A 94 4.73 -31.33 -1.68
N GLN A 95 5.33 -30.36 -2.31
CA GLN A 95 6.66 -29.87 -1.95
C GLN A 95 6.63 -28.98 -0.70
N LEU A 96 5.57 -28.18 -0.54
CA LEU A 96 5.26 -27.42 0.66
C LEU A 96 4.84 -28.36 1.81
N ALA A 97 4.00 -29.36 1.59
CA ALA A 97 3.62 -30.34 2.62
C ALA A 97 4.80 -31.20 3.13
N LEU A 98 5.86 -31.39 2.33
CA LEU A 98 7.12 -32.00 2.77
C LEU A 98 8.03 -31.00 3.51
N GLY A 99 7.85 -29.69 3.29
CA GLY A 99 8.52 -28.58 4.01
C GLY A 99 7.69 -28.04 5.18
N GLU A 100 6.36 -27.92 5.03
CA GLU A 100 5.44 -27.33 6.01
C GLU A 100 5.18 -28.18 7.24
N ILE A 101 5.37 -29.51 7.19
CA ILE A 101 5.31 -30.34 8.43
C ILE A 101 6.49 -30.02 9.35
N ALA A 102 7.60 -29.48 8.81
CA ALA A 102 8.73 -28.99 9.61
C ALA A 102 8.59 -27.51 9.98
N ASP A 103 7.98 -26.67 9.09
CA ASP A 103 7.95 -25.21 9.28
C ASP A 103 6.66 -24.68 9.92
N SER A 104 5.46 -25.27 9.64
CA SER A 104 4.21 -24.70 10.18
C SER A 104 4.03 -24.90 11.69
N GLN A 105 4.54 -26.02 12.26
CA GLN A 105 4.60 -26.16 13.72
C GLN A 105 5.66 -25.23 14.31
N THR A 106 6.75 -24.99 13.60
CA THR A 106 7.85 -24.12 14.05
C THR A 106 7.48 -22.63 13.90
N GLU A 107 6.70 -22.21 12.86
CA GLU A 107 6.28 -20.82 12.71
C GLU A 107 5.20 -20.39 13.71
N VAL A 108 4.21 -21.25 14.01
CA VAL A 108 3.17 -20.93 15.00
C VAL A 108 3.75 -20.95 16.43
N GLU A 109 4.62 -21.89 16.75
CA GLU A 109 5.38 -21.89 18.01
C GLU A 109 6.36 -20.71 18.07
N HIS A 110 7.00 -20.32 16.95
CA HIS A 110 7.95 -19.19 16.88
C HIS A 110 7.24 -17.85 17.10
N ILE A 111 6.05 -17.62 16.53
CA ILE A 111 5.27 -16.39 16.75
C ILE A 111 4.80 -16.28 18.20
N ALA A 112 4.42 -17.39 18.82
CA ALA A 112 4.02 -17.41 20.23
C ALA A 112 5.18 -17.21 21.21
N THR A 113 6.42 -17.48 20.78
CA THR A 113 7.64 -17.35 21.59
C THR A 113 8.48 -16.11 21.26
N LEU A 114 8.12 -15.35 20.22
CA LEU A 114 8.85 -14.12 19.87
C LEU A 114 8.88 -13.13 21.03
N PRO A 115 10.04 -12.50 21.30
CA PRO A 115 10.15 -11.50 22.34
C PRO A 115 9.15 -10.37 22.08
N LYS A 116 8.44 -10.00 23.13
CA LYS A 116 7.53 -8.86 23.12
C LYS A 116 8.22 -7.67 23.75
N ILE A 117 8.01 -6.51 23.18
CA ILE A 117 8.60 -5.26 23.64
C ILE A 117 7.52 -4.32 24.12
N SER A 118 7.78 -3.56 25.18
CA SER A 118 6.98 -2.38 25.51
C SER A 118 7.12 -1.37 24.37
N THR A 119 6.00 -0.78 23.96
CA THR A 119 6.03 0.27 22.94
C THR A 119 6.69 1.55 23.46
N GLY A 120 6.68 1.73 24.78
CA GLY A 120 7.08 2.98 25.45
C GLY A 120 5.99 4.05 25.41
N LEU A 121 4.82 3.72 24.87
CA LEU A 121 3.63 4.57 24.87
C LEU A 121 2.60 3.98 25.85
N GLU A 122 2.29 4.73 26.91
CA GLU A 122 1.33 4.29 27.92
C GLU A 122 -0.03 3.89 27.31
N VAL A 123 -0.46 4.62 26.29
CA VAL A 123 -1.70 4.35 25.56
C VAL A 123 -1.69 2.96 24.91
N LEU A 124 -0.61 2.61 24.20
CA LEU A 124 -0.48 1.32 23.55
C LEU A 124 -0.20 0.20 24.55
N ASP A 125 0.63 0.44 25.54
CA ASP A 125 0.99 -0.56 26.55
C ASP A 125 -0.24 -0.94 27.42
N LYS A 126 -1.23 -0.03 27.58
CA LYS A 126 -2.52 -0.38 28.19
C LYS A 126 -3.34 -1.38 27.38
N VAL A 127 -3.38 -1.25 26.05
CA VAL A 127 -4.14 -2.17 25.19
C VAL A 127 -3.34 -3.41 24.81
N LEU A 128 -2.02 -3.38 24.97
CA LEU A 128 -1.07 -4.49 24.76
C LEU A 128 -0.34 -4.87 26.06
N PRO A 129 -1.05 -5.41 27.05
CA PRO A 129 -0.45 -5.66 28.38
C PRO A 129 0.71 -6.66 28.35
N SER A 130 0.82 -7.48 27.32
CA SER A 130 1.94 -8.39 27.09
C SER A 130 3.05 -7.81 26.22
N GLY A 131 2.92 -6.53 25.78
CA GLY A 131 3.81 -5.89 24.81
C GLY A 131 3.47 -6.23 23.35
N MET A 132 4.12 -5.51 22.45
CA MET A 132 4.03 -5.71 21.00
C MET A 132 5.05 -6.76 20.55
N PRO A 133 4.68 -7.71 19.63
CA PRO A 133 5.67 -8.63 19.07
C PRO A 133 6.77 -7.85 18.34
N GLN A 134 8.02 -8.13 18.68
CA GLN A 134 9.19 -7.47 18.09
C GLN A 134 9.31 -7.73 16.59
N VAL A 135 8.89 -8.91 16.14
CA VAL A 135 8.87 -9.32 14.74
C VAL A 135 7.43 -9.35 14.26
N SER A 136 6.96 -8.26 13.72
CA SER A 136 5.60 -8.14 13.20
C SER A 136 5.50 -7.01 12.19
N THR A 137 4.55 -7.13 11.27
CA THR A 137 4.13 -6.01 10.42
C THR A 137 2.80 -5.49 10.94
N VAL A 138 2.75 -4.20 11.28
CA VAL A 138 1.60 -3.54 11.85
C VAL A 138 1.10 -2.45 10.92
N LEU A 139 -0.15 -2.55 10.51
CA LEU A 139 -0.86 -1.53 9.75
C LEU A 139 -1.48 -0.51 10.70
N ILE A 140 -1.13 0.74 10.54
CA ILE A 140 -1.72 1.88 11.25
C ILE A 140 -2.79 2.47 10.33
N LEU A 141 -4.05 2.17 10.64
CA LEU A 141 -5.20 2.76 9.95
C LEU A 141 -5.54 4.07 10.61
N ASN A 142 -5.37 5.17 9.89
CA ASN A 142 -5.54 6.50 10.43
C ASN A 142 -6.73 7.25 9.80
N ASP A 143 -7.28 8.19 10.55
CA ASP A 143 -8.06 9.31 10.03
C ASP A 143 -7.12 10.52 9.86
N PRO A 144 -7.29 11.36 8.83
CA PRO A 144 -6.51 12.60 8.70
C PRO A 144 -6.61 13.46 9.97
N GLY A 145 -5.46 13.86 10.52
CA GLY A 145 -5.38 14.61 11.78
C GLY A 145 -5.45 13.77 13.04
N SER A 146 -5.40 12.45 12.93
CA SER A 146 -5.33 11.56 14.10
C SER A 146 -3.96 11.56 14.79
N GLY A 147 -2.90 12.12 14.16
CA GLY A 147 -1.55 12.19 14.74
C GLY A 147 -0.75 10.91 14.58
N ASP A 148 -1.00 10.18 13.52
CA ASP A 148 -0.21 8.99 13.12
C ASP A 148 1.27 9.34 12.90
N GLU A 149 1.58 10.56 12.42
CA GLU A 149 2.95 11.06 12.31
C GLU A 149 3.66 11.08 13.67
N SER A 150 2.98 11.52 14.74
CA SER A 150 3.52 11.54 16.10
C SER A 150 3.73 10.12 16.64
N LEU A 151 2.82 9.19 16.31
CA LEU A 151 2.95 7.78 16.67
C LEU A 151 4.16 7.15 16.00
N ILE A 152 4.32 7.34 14.69
CA ILE A 152 5.48 6.84 13.93
C ILE A 152 6.77 7.47 14.45
N ALA A 153 6.78 8.80 14.64
CA ALA A 153 7.94 9.52 15.15
C ALA A 153 8.39 9.01 16.50
N HIS A 154 7.47 8.59 17.38
CA HIS A 154 7.80 7.97 18.66
C HIS A 154 8.58 6.66 18.45
N PHE A 155 8.11 5.76 17.57
CA PHE A 155 8.82 4.51 17.30
C PHE A 155 10.19 4.76 16.68
N VAL A 156 10.29 5.69 15.73
CA VAL A 156 11.57 6.05 15.08
C VAL A 156 12.53 6.66 16.11
N SER A 157 12.07 7.61 16.94
CA SER A 157 12.90 8.25 17.97
C SER A 157 13.46 7.24 18.97
N LYS A 158 12.65 6.24 19.35
CA LYS A 158 13.08 5.16 20.23
C LYS A 158 14.25 4.36 19.62
N GLN A 159 14.16 4.02 18.31
CA GLN A 159 15.26 3.31 17.65
C GLN A 159 16.54 4.17 17.59
N ILE A 160 16.41 5.45 17.22
CA ILE A 160 17.54 6.40 17.19
C ILE A 160 18.20 6.51 18.57
N GLN A 161 17.42 6.64 19.63
CA GLN A 161 17.92 6.73 21.01
C GLN A 161 18.58 5.43 21.51
N GLU A 162 18.21 4.30 20.93
CA GLU A 162 18.80 2.98 21.22
C GLU A 162 19.96 2.63 20.25
N GLY A 163 20.29 3.49 19.28
CA GLY A 163 21.31 3.27 18.25
C GLY A 163 20.97 2.09 17.31
N LYS A 164 19.66 1.85 17.09
CA LYS A 164 19.15 0.76 16.26
C LYS A 164 18.79 1.25 14.88
N SER A 165 19.19 0.51 13.85
CA SER A 165 18.96 0.89 12.46
C SER A 165 17.48 0.87 12.07
N THR A 166 17.04 1.94 11.42
CA THR A 166 15.69 2.16 10.91
C THR A 166 15.73 2.49 9.43
N ILE A 167 14.87 1.85 8.64
CA ILE A 167 14.57 2.22 7.26
C ILE A 167 13.23 2.97 7.25
N TYR A 168 13.22 4.17 6.70
CA TYR A 168 12.00 4.95 6.50
C TYR A 168 11.76 5.16 5.01
N VAL A 169 10.76 4.50 4.46
CA VAL A 169 10.28 4.72 3.08
C VAL A 169 9.24 5.82 3.12
N THR A 170 9.61 7.01 2.68
CA THR A 170 8.69 8.16 2.65
C THR A 170 8.12 8.38 1.26
N LEU A 171 6.78 8.42 1.18
CA LEU A 171 6.04 8.57 -0.07
C LEU A 171 5.20 9.87 -0.13
N ASP A 172 4.92 10.48 1.02
CA ASP A 172 4.00 11.62 1.13
C ASP A 172 4.60 12.82 1.86
N ASN A 173 5.84 12.73 2.37
CA ASN A 173 6.48 13.82 3.11
C ASN A 173 7.99 13.87 2.87
N PHE A 174 8.59 15.05 3.03
CA PHE A 174 10.04 15.23 2.94
C PHE A 174 10.77 14.61 4.14
N PRO A 175 11.94 13.97 3.93
CA PRO A 175 12.80 13.48 5.02
C PRO A 175 13.10 14.53 6.09
N ALA A 176 13.32 15.78 5.70
CA ALA A 176 13.58 16.89 6.62
C ALA A 176 12.41 17.13 7.59
N ASN A 177 11.17 17.08 7.12
CA ASN A 177 9.98 17.25 7.96
C ASN A 177 9.84 16.07 8.94
N ILE A 178 10.09 14.84 8.46
CA ILE A 178 10.04 13.63 9.31
C ILE A 178 11.12 13.71 10.39
N ARG A 179 12.33 14.17 10.06
CA ARG A 179 13.38 14.41 11.07
C ARG A 179 12.93 15.44 12.11
N GLN A 180 12.31 16.54 11.68
CA GLN A 180 11.81 17.58 12.58
C GLN A 180 10.75 17.02 13.55
N ILE A 181 9.76 16.29 13.06
CA ILE A 181 8.73 15.67 13.91
C ILE A 181 9.37 14.64 14.84
N THR A 182 10.29 13.82 14.35
CA THR A 182 11.00 12.83 15.17
C THR A 182 11.84 13.49 16.26
N GLN A 183 12.46 14.64 15.98
CA GLN A 183 13.23 15.40 16.97
C GLN A 183 12.41 15.82 18.19
N THR A 184 11.12 16.11 18.03
CA THR A 184 10.23 16.47 19.17
C THR A 184 10.04 15.31 20.15
N GLN A 185 10.23 14.07 19.69
CA GLN A 185 10.08 12.84 20.49
C GLN A 185 11.39 12.43 21.20
N ILE A 186 12.54 12.99 20.78
CA ILE A 186 13.85 12.63 21.33
C ILE A 186 14.05 13.31 22.68
N THR A 187 14.44 12.54 23.67
CA THR A 187 14.72 13.01 25.05
C THR A 187 16.20 13.00 25.38
N LYS A 188 17.03 12.26 24.61
CA LYS A 188 18.47 12.16 24.83
C LYS A 188 19.22 13.22 24.02
N GLU A 189 20.20 13.88 24.61
CA GLU A 189 21.02 14.91 23.95
C GLU A 189 21.87 14.35 22.79
N ASN A 190 22.30 13.09 22.87
CA ASN A 190 23.17 12.42 21.89
C ASN A 190 22.41 11.33 21.12
N ALA A 191 21.42 11.71 20.33
CA ALA A 191 20.71 10.78 19.46
C ALA A 191 21.53 10.47 18.20
N ASP A 192 21.67 9.17 17.86
CA ASP A 192 22.40 8.73 16.67
C ASP A 192 21.52 8.75 15.42
N TRP A 193 21.48 9.89 14.74
CA TRP A 193 20.73 10.06 13.50
C TRP A 193 21.28 9.25 12.31
N SER A 194 22.53 8.75 12.38
CA SER A 194 23.09 7.88 11.34
C SER A 194 22.41 6.52 11.28
N SER A 195 21.69 6.15 12.34
CA SER A 195 20.88 4.93 12.42
C SER A 195 19.57 5.02 11.61
N LEU A 196 19.14 6.21 11.15
CA LEU A 196 17.95 6.43 10.34
C LEU A 196 18.32 6.64 8.87
N THR A 197 17.94 5.69 8.03
CA THR A 197 18.15 5.76 6.57
C THR A 197 16.81 5.93 5.87
N PHE A 198 16.70 6.94 5.02
CA PHE A 198 15.52 7.17 4.19
C PHE A 198 15.64 6.48 2.83
N VAL A 199 14.52 5.97 2.36
CA VAL A 199 14.23 5.71 0.94
C VAL A 199 13.24 6.79 0.53
N ASP A 200 13.74 7.85 -0.09
CA ASP A 200 12.97 9.05 -0.41
C ASP A 200 12.27 8.90 -1.77
N CYS A 201 10.98 8.61 -1.72
CA CYS A 201 10.12 8.56 -2.91
C CYS A 201 9.35 9.87 -3.12
N TYR A 202 9.22 10.70 -2.07
CA TYR A 202 8.42 11.92 -2.14
C TYR A 202 9.11 13.01 -2.94
N SER A 203 10.40 13.27 -2.69
CA SER A 203 11.17 14.29 -3.43
C SER A 203 11.17 14.01 -4.92
N LYS A 204 11.30 12.73 -5.32
CA LYS A 204 11.19 12.29 -6.70
C LYS A 204 9.81 12.60 -7.30
N THR A 205 8.75 12.38 -6.53
CA THR A 205 7.35 12.63 -6.97
C THR A 205 7.10 14.11 -7.27
N VAL A 206 7.66 15.01 -6.45
CA VAL A 206 7.43 16.45 -6.57
C VAL A 206 8.53 17.19 -7.36
N GLY A 207 9.55 16.45 -7.84
CA GLY A 207 10.62 17.00 -8.67
C GLY A 207 11.57 17.92 -7.90
N VAL A 208 11.80 17.65 -6.62
CA VAL A 208 12.73 18.38 -5.75
C VAL A 208 13.97 17.52 -5.54
N GLU A 209 15.16 18.15 -5.54
CA GLU A 209 16.41 17.48 -5.21
C GLU A 209 16.41 17.03 -3.75
N SER A 210 17.05 15.89 -3.49
CA SER A 210 17.18 15.29 -2.17
C SER A 210 18.62 14.88 -1.92
N ASP A 211 19.10 15.09 -0.70
CA ASP A 211 20.43 14.66 -0.27
C ASP A 211 20.45 13.22 0.30
N GLU A 212 19.30 12.53 0.27
CA GLU A 212 19.21 11.17 0.79
C GLU A 212 19.93 10.16 -0.13
N PRO A 213 20.56 9.12 0.42
CA PRO A 213 21.34 8.15 -0.35
C PRO A 213 20.48 7.27 -1.27
N HIS A 214 19.20 7.16 -1.01
CA HIS A 214 18.25 6.37 -1.80
C HIS A 214 17.06 7.23 -2.20
N ILE A 215 17.01 7.62 -3.49
CA ILE A 215 15.94 8.43 -4.07
C ILE A 215 15.27 7.58 -5.13
N GLU A 216 14.02 7.17 -4.89
CA GLU A 216 13.33 6.20 -5.71
C GLU A 216 12.01 6.75 -6.27
N ASP A 217 11.59 6.22 -7.41
CA ASP A 217 10.28 6.53 -7.98
C ASP A 217 9.22 5.65 -7.31
N PRO A 218 8.15 6.22 -6.71
CA PRO A 218 7.08 5.43 -6.10
C PRO A 218 6.34 4.53 -7.11
N GLU A 219 6.49 4.77 -8.40
CA GLU A 219 5.97 3.89 -9.44
C GLU A 219 6.88 2.68 -9.70
N ASN A 220 8.13 2.70 -9.27
CA ASN A 220 9.08 1.60 -9.41
C ASN A 220 9.23 0.79 -8.11
N LEU A 221 8.23 -0.06 -7.81
CA LEU A 221 8.23 -0.90 -6.62
C LEU A 221 9.45 -1.83 -6.51
N SER A 222 10.02 -2.23 -7.66
CA SER A 222 11.24 -3.06 -7.68
C SER A 222 12.45 -2.28 -7.20
N ALA A 223 12.62 -1.02 -7.61
CA ALA A 223 13.71 -0.16 -7.15
C ALA A 223 13.62 0.11 -5.64
N ILE A 224 12.43 0.45 -5.13
CA ILE A 224 12.19 0.59 -3.68
C ILE A 224 12.57 -0.71 -2.94
N SER A 225 12.14 -1.85 -3.48
CA SER A 225 12.44 -3.17 -2.91
C SER A 225 13.95 -3.46 -2.89
N ILE A 226 14.68 -3.09 -3.94
CA ILE A 226 16.14 -3.23 -4.02
C ILE A 226 16.82 -2.32 -3.00
N ALA A 227 16.44 -1.04 -2.93
CA ALA A 227 17.00 -0.08 -1.97
C ALA A 227 16.85 -0.57 -0.52
N ILE A 228 15.65 -1.07 -0.15
CA ILE A 228 15.42 -1.69 1.17
C ILE A 228 16.38 -2.87 1.39
N SER A 229 16.52 -3.76 0.39
CA SER A 229 17.42 -4.93 0.50
C SER A 229 18.88 -4.53 0.67
N ASP A 230 19.34 -3.52 -0.07
CA ASP A 230 20.72 -3.04 -0.01
C ASP A 230 21.05 -2.47 1.36
N ILE A 231 20.11 -1.77 2.00
CA ILE A 231 20.26 -1.30 3.38
C ILE A 231 20.29 -2.48 4.35
N MET A 232 19.35 -3.42 4.21
CA MET A 232 19.27 -4.61 5.07
C MET A 232 20.51 -5.52 4.98
N ASN A 233 21.15 -5.56 3.82
CA ASN A 233 22.39 -6.33 3.63
C ASN A 233 23.61 -5.67 4.31
N LYS A 234 23.55 -4.36 4.57
CA LYS A 234 24.66 -3.60 5.19
C LYS A 234 24.51 -3.45 6.69
N THR A 235 23.26 -3.45 7.19
CA THR A 235 22.96 -3.19 8.60
C THR A 235 21.88 -4.12 9.15
N SER A 236 21.95 -4.44 10.45
CA SER A 236 20.88 -5.16 11.14
C SER A 236 19.74 -4.19 11.42
N VAL A 237 18.67 -4.24 10.62
CA VAL A 237 17.52 -3.35 10.70
C VAL A 237 16.57 -3.80 11.82
N SER A 238 16.14 -2.87 12.67
CA SER A 238 15.19 -3.10 13.76
C SER A 238 13.79 -2.60 13.48
N LEU A 239 13.67 -1.59 12.61
CA LEU A 239 12.40 -0.99 12.23
C LEU A 239 12.38 -0.65 10.73
N ILE A 240 11.29 -1.00 10.07
CA ILE A 240 10.95 -0.51 8.73
C ILE A 240 9.67 0.31 8.85
N VAL A 241 9.64 1.50 8.28
CA VAL A 241 8.44 2.34 8.14
C VAL A 241 8.10 2.48 6.66
N LEU A 242 6.85 2.26 6.29
CA LEU A 242 6.30 2.51 4.96
C LEU A 242 5.18 3.56 5.08
N ASP A 243 5.49 4.80 4.73
CA ASP A 243 4.62 5.96 4.92
C ASP A 243 4.46 6.77 3.60
N SER A 244 3.30 6.70 2.91
CA SER A 244 2.12 5.91 3.24
C SER A 244 1.81 4.90 2.13
N PHE A 245 1.14 3.83 2.50
CA PHE A 245 0.67 2.81 1.57
C PHE A 245 -0.37 3.33 0.56
N ASN A 246 -1.04 4.43 0.91
CA ASN A 246 -2.02 5.09 0.03
C ASN A 246 -1.41 5.48 -1.31
N THR A 247 -0.21 6.05 -1.30
CA THR A 247 0.46 6.53 -2.51
C THR A 247 0.83 5.38 -3.42
N LEU A 248 1.26 4.25 -2.89
CA LEU A 248 1.51 3.05 -3.69
C LEU A 248 0.23 2.54 -4.36
N ILE A 249 -0.91 2.52 -3.64
CA ILE A 249 -2.19 2.12 -4.22
C ILE A 249 -2.61 3.07 -5.35
N ARG A 250 -2.48 4.39 -5.15
CA ARG A 250 -2.82 5.39 -6.16
C ARG A 250 -1.93 5.31 -7.40
N LYS A 251 -0.64 5.06 -7.22
CA LYS A 251 0.35 5.02 -8.31
C LYS A 251 0.35 3.71 -9.08
N ARG A 252 0.18 2.57 -8.41
CA ARG A 252 0.37 1.24 -8.99
C ARG A 252 -0.87 0.34 -8.99
N GLY A 253 -1.96 0.83 -8.40
CA GLY A 253 -3.18 0.06 -8.21
C GLY A 253 -3.10 -0.93 -7.04
N VAL A 254 -4.27 -1.36 -6.58
CA VAL A 254 -4.42 -2.18 -5.36
C VAL A 254 -3.62 -3.49 -5.44
N ARG A 255 -3.73 -4.22 -6.56
CA ARG A 255 -3.08 -5.53 -6.72
C ARG A 255 -1.57 -5.42 -6.55
N SER A 256 -0.92 -4.52 -7.30
CA SER A 256 0.55 -4.37 -7.26
C SER A 256 1.03 -3.87 -5.90
N ALA A 257 0.27 -2.97 -5.26
CA ALA A 257 0.60 -2.47 -3.93
C ALA A 257 0.49 -3.57 -2.86
N ILE A 258 -0.55 -4.41 -2.91
CA ILE A 258 -0.71 -5.55 -1.99
C ILE A 258 0.40 -6.59 -2.18
N GLU A 259 0.77 -6.92 -3.42
CA GLU A 259 1.91 -7.82 -3.67
C GLU A 259 3.23 -7.24 -3.15
N PHE A 260 3.46 -5.94 -3.32
CA PHE A 260 4.61 -5.26 -2.73
C PHE A 260 4.57 -5.32 -1.20
N LEU A 261 3.40 -5.10 -0.57
CA LEU A 261 3.26 -5.22 0.88
C LEU A 261 3.62 -6.63 1.36
N ARG A 262 3.21 -7.69 0.65
CA ARG A 262 3.61 -9.08 0.95
C ARG A 262 5.12 -9.26 0.94
N VAL A 263 5.81 -8.68 -0.04
CA VAL A 263 7.28 -8.69 -0.12
C VAL A 263 7.91 -8.00 1.10
N ILE A 264 7.39 -6.84 1.49
CA ILE A 264 7.89 -6.11 2.68
C ILE A 264 7.66 -6.91 3.96
N VAL A 265 6.48 -7.52 4.13
CA VAL A 265 6.17 -8.40 5.27
C VAL A 265 7.18 -9.57 5.36
N ALA A 266 7.43 -10.24 4.23
CA ALA A 266 8.40 -11.34 4.19
C ALA A 266 9.81 -10.89 4.58
N ARG A 267 10.25 -9.72 4.09
CA ARG A 267 11.56 -9.15 4.43
C ARG A 267 11.67 -8.75 5.89
N ALA A 268 10.65 -8.11 6.44
CA ALA A 268 10.61 -7.75 7.86
C ALA A 268 10.74 -9.00 8.76
N ARG A 269 10.06 -10.09 8.39
CA ARG A 269 10.19 -11.38 9.08
C ARG A 269 11.60 -11.97 8.97
N GLN A 270 12.20 -11.97 7.78
CA GLN A 270 13.58 -12.43 7.57
C GLN A 270 14.60 -11.62 8.39
N ALA A 271 14.43 -10.30 8.43
CA ALA A 271 15.26 -9.40 9.22
C ALA A 271 14.96 -9.45 10.73
N LYS A 272 13.90 -10.13 11.13
CA LYS A 272 13.41 -10.17 12.52
C LYS A 272 13.15 -8.77 13.09
N CYS A 273 12.60 -7.87 12.31
CA CYS A 273 12.33 -6.49 12.66
C CYS A 273 10.83 -6.16 12.72
N LEU A 274 10.51 -5.06 13.39
CA LEU A 274 9.19 -4.46 13.33
C LEU A 274 9.01 -3.71 11.99
N CYS A 275 7.85 -3.83 11.38
CA CYS A 275 7.47 -3.04 10.22
C CYS A 275 6.17 -2.29 10.52
N LEU A 276 6.18 -0.97 10.33
CA LEU A 276 5.01 -0.11 10.48
C LEU A 276 4.59 0.41 9.10
N VAL A 277 3.31 0.29 8.79
CA VAL A 277 2.73 0.72 7.52
C VAL A 277 1.58 1.66 7.80
N THR A 278 1.58 2.87 7.27
CA THR A 278 0.47 3.83 7.45
C THR A 278 -0.52 3.73 6.29
N MET A 279 -1.80 3.84 6.60
CA MET A 279 -2.87 3.87 5.62
C MET A 279 -4.08 4.65 6.11
N ASN A 280 -4.52 5.64 5.31
CA ASN A 280 -5.77 6.33 5.59
C ASN A 280 -6.97 5.44 5.23
N ARG A 281 -7.74 5.06 6.25
CA ARG A 281 -8.87 4.13 6.12
C ARG A 281 -10.02 4.69 5.28
N LYS A 282 -10.18 6.03 5.20
CA LYS A 282 -11.24 6.70 4.46
C LYS A 282 -10.89 6.97 3.00
N ALA A 283 -9.62 6.80 2.62
CA ALA A 283 -9.15 7.10 1.26
C ALA A 283 -9.56 6.06 0.22
N PHE A 284 -9.98 4.86 0.67
CA PHE A 284 -10.27 3.72 -0.21
C PHE A 284 -11.52 2.96 0.22
N HIS A 285 -12.06 2.20 -0.73
CA HIS A 285 -13.20 1.32 -0.46
C HIS A 285 -12.84 0.27 0.63
N PRO A 286 -13.77 -0.06 1.56
CA PRO A 286 -13.51 -0.98 2.68
C PRO A 286 -12.89 -2.34 2.28
N ALA A 287 -13.24 -2.90 1.12
CA ALA A 287 -12.66 -4.13 0.62
C ALA A 287 -11.14 -4.01 0.33
N MET A 288 -10.67 -2.83 -0.09
CA MET A 288 -9.23 -2.58 -0.31
C MET A 288 -8.48 -2.49 1.02
N VAL A 289 -9.09 -1.82 2.00
CA VAL A 289 -8.55 -1.75 3.37
C VAL A 289 -8.47 -3.15 3.97
N ALA A 290 -9.53 -3.96 3.83
CA ALA A 290 -9.55 -5.35 4.29
C ALA A 290 -8.43 -6.18 3.66
N SER A 291 -8.16 -6.01 2.35
CA SER A 291 -7.07 -6.71 1.67
C SER A 291 -5.68 -6.37 2.25
N ALA A 292 -5.47 -5.13 2.69
CA ALA A 292 -4.22 -4.76 3.38
C ALA A 292 -4.17 -5.34 4.81
N GLN A 293 -5.30 -5.35 5.52
CA GLN A 293 -5.40 -5.94 6.86
C GLN A 293 -5.11 -7.44 6.88
N ASP A 294 -5.48 -8.16 5.82
CA ASP A 294 -5.24 -9.61 5.72
C ASP A 294 -3.75 -9.97 5.63
N VAL A 295 -2.95 -9.11 5.00
CA VAL A 295 -1.52 -9.34 4.76
C VAL A 295 -0.66 -9.14 6.02
N VAL A 296 -1.09 -8.26 6.94
CA VAL A 296 -0.28 -7.84 8.09
C VAL A 296 -0.57 -8.63 9.35
N ASP A 297 0.35 -8.62 10.32
CA ASP A 297 0.23 -9.32 11.59
C ASP A 297 -0.59 -8.55 12.63
N GLY A 298 -0.54 -7.21 12.56
CA GLY A 298 -1.26 -6.33 13.48
C GLY A 298 -1.98 -5.19 12.78
N VAL A 299 -3.04 -4.69 13.38
CA VAL A 299 -3.78 -3.50 12.93
C VAL A 299 -4.09 -2.63 14.14
N ILE A 300 -3.54 -1.42 14.13
CA ILE A 300 -3.86 -0.33 15.06
C ILE A 300 -4.75 0.65 14.31
N GLU A 301 -5.88 0.99 14.87
CA GLU A 301 -6.80 1.96 14.29
C GLU A 301 -6.79 3.25 15.10
N LEU A 302 -6.52 4.36 14.44
CA LEU A 302 -6.58 5.71 14.98
C LEU A 302 -7.81 6.42 14.41
N ARG A 303 -8.60 7.01 15.26
CA ARG A 303 -9.87 7.65 14.91
C ARG A 303 -9.97 9.03 15.50
N ILE A 304 -10.62 9.91 14.76
CA ILE A 304 -11.06 11.21 15.25
C ILE A 304 -12.60 11.30 15.24
N GLU A 305 -13.14 11.93 16.24
CA GLU A 305 -14.57 12.25 16.36
C GLU A 305 -14.71 13.74 16.68
N GLU A 306 -15.62 14.39 15.99
CA GLU A 306 -15.99 15.78 16.30
C GLU A 306 -17.00 15.78 17.43
N GLY A 307 -16.68 16.44 18.54
CA GLY A 307 -17.53 16.63 19.68
C GLY A 307 -17.81 18.11 19.94
N SER A 308 -18.65 18.39 20.92
CA SER A 308 -19.00 19.78 21.33
C SER A 308 -17.81 20.58 21.88
N GLU A 309 -16.79 19.92 22.40
CA GLU A 309 -15.57 20.51 22.97
C GLU A 309 -14.37 20.49 22.04
N GLY A 310 -14.55 20.04 20.78
CA GLY A 310 -13.48 19.92 19.77
C GLY A 310 -13.30 18.50 19.24
N ILE A 311 -12.09 18.18 18.81
CA ILE A 311 -11.75 16.87 18.23
C ILE A 311 -11.30 15.93 19.35
N ALA A 312 -12.01 14.81 19.50
CA ALA A 312 -11.59 13.69 20.35
C ALA A 312 -10.85 12.65 19.52
N ARG A 313 -9.71 12.17 20.03
CA ARG A 313 -8.90 11.13 19.41
C ARG A 313 -8.98 9.84 20.20
N SER A 314 -9.12 8.72 19.50
CA SER A 314 -9.12 7.40 20.13
C SER A 314 -8.38 6.36 19.28
N LEU A 315 -7.77 5.40 19.94
CA LEU A 315 -7.12 4.25 19.28
C LEU A 315 -7.68 2.92 19.80
N ARG A 316 -7.57 1.90 18.97
CA ARG A 316 -7.77 0.51 19.39
C ARG A 316 -6.84 -0.43 18.62
N ILE A 317 -6.66 -1.63 19.14
CA ILE A 317 -6.05 -2.75 18.42
C ILE A 317 -7.17 -3.58 17.80
N LEU A 318 -7.21 -3.63 16.48
CA LEU A 318 -8.19 -4.45 15.75
C LEU A 318 -7.70 -5.88 15.60
N LYS A 319 -6.38 -6.05 15.43
CA LYS A 319 -5.71 -7.34 15.21
C LYS A 319 -4.29 -7.28 15.78
N MET A 320 -3.84 -8.34 16.45
CA MET A 320 -2.44 -8.55 16.80
C MET A 320 -2.18 -10.04 16.97
N VAL A 321 -1.61 -10.67 15.94
CA VAL A 321 -1.35 -12.11 15.91
C VAL A 321 -0.44 -12.53 17.08
N GLY A 322 -0.76 -13.63 17.71
CA GLY A 322 0.03 -14.17 18.83
C GLY A 322 0.05 -13.31 20.10
N THR A 323 -0.80 -12.29 20.22
CA THR A 323 -0.79 -11.37 21.37
C THR A 323 -2.20 -11.07 21.85
N LYS A 324 -2.42 -11.28 23.16
CA LYS A 324 -3.66 -10.84 23.80
C LYS A 324 -3.67 -9.30 23.85
N HIS A 325 -4.75 -8.70 23.39
CA HIS A 325 -4.94 -7.27 23.35
C HIS A 325 -6.38 -6.88 23.70
N LEU A 326 -6.56 -5.64 24.12
CA LEU A 326 -7.87 -5.06 24.32
C LEU A 326 -8.38 -4.46 23.00
N THR A 327 -9.66 -4.68 22.71
CA THR A 327 -10.32 -4.18 21.49
C THR A 327 -11.12 -2.92 21.74
N THR A 328 -11.14 -2.42 22.98
CA THR A 328 -11.83 -1.19 23.39
C THR A 328 -11.09 0.04 22.86
N TRP A 329 -11.83 1.08 22.57
CA TRP A 329 -11.26 2.38 22.24
C TRP A 329 -10.63 3.01 23.48
N ILE A 330 -9.38 3.49 23.34
CA ILE A 330 -8.67 4.23 24.38
C ILE A 330 -8.47 5.66 23.89
N PRO A 331 -8.90 6.66 24.66
CA PRO A 331 -8.71 8.06 24.31
C PRO A 331 -7.23 8.44 24.43
N TYR A 332 -6.75 9.24 23.48
CA TYR A 332 -5.41 9.81 23.50
C TYR A 332 -5.44 11.25 22.99
N ASP A 333 -4.34 11.95 23.15
CA ASP A 333 -4.15 13.29 22.64
C ASP A 333 -2.72 13.50 22.12
N ILE A 334 -2.51 14.59 21.41
CA ILE A 334 -1.21 15.07 20.99
C ILE A 334 -0.90 16.30 21.84
N SER A 335 0.18 16.24 22.64
CA SER A 335 0.58 17.37 23.47
C SER A 335 1.03 18.57 22.62
N ASP A 336 1.16 19.74 23.25
CA ASP A 336 1.71 20.95 22.61
C ASP A 336 3.12 20.75 22.04
N GLU A 337 3.87 19.77 22.57
CA GLU A 337 5.19 19.37 22.08
C GLU A 337 5.10 18.35 20.93
N GLY A 338 3.91 17.99 20.46
CA GLY A 338 3.69 16.99 19.41
C GLY A 338 3.86 15.53 19.87
N LYS A 339 3.83 15.25 21.19
CA LYS A 339 3.96 13.90 21.73
C LYS A 339 2.61 13.20 21.82
N PHE A 340 2.63 11.90 21.52
CA PHE A 340 1.48 11.03 21.64
C PHE A 340 1.25 10.67 23.12
N VAL A 341 0.17 11.12 23.74
CA VAL A 341 -0.08 10.98 25.18
C VAL A 341 -1.46 10.39 25.47
N LEU A 342 -1.62 9.80 26.64
CA LEU A 342 -2.94 9.37 27.11
C LEU A 342 -3.80 10.60 27.37
N ALA A 343 -5.05 10.62 26.89
CA ALA A 343 -5.97 11.70 27.19
C ALA A 343 -6.35 11.69 28.67
N THR A 344 -6.40 12.87 29.28
CA THR A 344 -6.75 13.04 30.70
C THR A 344 -8.25 13.02 30.95
N LYS A 345 -9.07 13.20 29.90
CA LYS A 345 -10.54 13.11 29.94
C LYS A 345 -11.02 12.05 28.95
N ALA A 346 -12.04 11.29 29.35
CA ALA A 346 -12.83 10.51 28.41
C ALA A 346 -13.68 11.47 27.54
N PRO A 347 -13.89 11.12 26.26
CA PRO A 347 -14.72 11.92 25.35
C PRO A 347 -16.16 12.04 25.83
#